data_abfdc6396f93d562ff9b5e53a1cfdc44
#
_entry.id   abfdc6396f93d562ff9b5e53a1cfdc44
#
_cell.length_a   1.000
_cell.length_b   1.000
_cell.length_c   1.000
_cell.angle_alpha   90.00
_cell.angle_beta   90.00
_cell.angle_gamma   90.00
#
_symmetry.space_group_name_H-M   'P 1'
#
loop_
_entity.id
_entity.type
_entity.pdbx_description
1 polymer ?
#
loop_
_entity_poly.entity_id
_entity_poly.type
_entity_poly.pdbx_seq_one_letter_code
_entity_poly.pdbx_strand_id
1 'polypeptide(L)'
;MSVARLCALPSLLLLTVVSLSGQQKPAASATGVPQAATPRATGNVEHGRYLVEQVVMCHECHSTRDPQGNLVPGTRFKGGPMPVRPTFSADWPIQIPRIAGLPGYDDEAAIRLLTQGAIRWDGRQLRAPMPRFRMSQQDAADVIAYLRSL
;
A
#
# COMPACT_ATOMS: atom_id res chain seq x y z
N MET A 1 -10.93 68.58 38.82
CA MET A 1 -12.17 69.08 39.34
C MET A 1 -13.31 68.33 38.66
N SER A 2 -14.19 67.80 39.51
CA SER A 2 -15.60 67.40 39.36
C SER A 2 -15.86 66.04 38.68
N VAL A 3 -16.12 65.17 39.58
CA VAL A 3 -17.31 64.47 40.15
C VAL A 3 -18.16 63.69 39.18
N ALA A 4 -18.09 62.43 39.36
CA ALA A 4 -19.11 61.44 39.71
C ALA A 4 -20.51 61.62 39.10
N ARG A 5 -21.04 60.54 38.56
CA ARG A 5 -22.35 60.00 38.93
C ARG A 5 -22.49 58.53 38.57
N LEU A 6 -22.69 57.75 39.65
CA LEU A 6 -23.22 56.39 39.64
C LEU A 6 -24.64 56.39 39.05
N CYS A 7 -24.96 55.43 38.22
CA CYS A 7 -26.34 54.94 38.08
C CYS A 7 -26.28 53.41 37.99
N ALA A 8 -26.70 52.83 39.11
CA ALA A 8 -26.99 51.42 39.23
C ALA A 8 -28.36 51.11 38.61
N LEU A 9 -28.47 50.09 37.81
CA LEU A 9 -29.76 49.47 37.46
C LEU A 9 -29.63 47.94 37.60
N PRO A 10 -30.70 47.32 38.11
CA PRO A 10 -30.59 45.93 38.58
C PRO A 10 -30.66 44.89 37.47
N SER A 11 -29.92 43.86 37.71
CA SER A 11 -29.90 42.63 36.94
C SER A 11 -31.22 41.90 36.93
N LEU A 12 -31.75 41.64 35.76
CA LEU A 12 -32.79 40.64 35.58
C LEU A 12 -32.14 39.38 35.01
N LEU A 13 -31.93 38.40 35.88
CA LEU A 13 -31.38 37.10 35.56
C LEU A 13 -32.48 36.30 34.86
N LEU A 14 -32.43 36.21 33.52
CA LEU A 14 -33.24 35.23 32.80
C LEU A 14 -32.43 33.92 32.71
N LEU A 15 -32.83 32.96 33.54
CA LEU A 15 -32.39 31.57 33.42
C LEU A 15 -33.05 30.93 32.17
N THR A 16 -32.34 30.89 31.06
CA THR A 16 -32.73 30.06 29.93
C THR A 16 -32.23 28.64 30.18
N VAL A 17 -33.16 27.74 30.48
CA VAL A 17 -32.93 26.32 30.54
C VAL A 17 -32.74 25.84 29.12
N VAL A 18 -31.49 25.61 28.72
CA VAL A 18 -31.16 24.95 27.44
C VAL A 18 -31.37 23.46 27.65
N SER A 19 -32.50 22.95 27.17
CA SER A 19 -32.76 21.52 27.06
C SER A 19 -31.83 20.95 26.01
N LEU A 20 -30.75 20.27 26.43
CA LEU A 20 -29.91 19.45 25.58
C LEU A 20 -30.72 18.20 25.16
N SER A 21 -31.46 18.29 24.08
CA SER A 21 -31.98 17.10 23.40
C SER A 21 -30.83 16.36 22.80
N GLY A 22 -30.34 15.35 23.52
CA GLY A 22 -29.35 14.38 22.98
C GLY A 22 -29.96 13.65 21.80
N GLN A 23 -29.58 14.04 20.59
CA GLN A 23 -29.81 13.22 19.40
C GLN A 23 -28.92 11.97 19.51
N GLN A 24 -29.48 10.90 20.03
CA GLN A 24 -28.90 9.58 19.87
C GLN A 24 -28.89 9.23 18.37
N LYS A 25 -27.71 9.34 17.77
CA LYS A 25 -27.44 8.77 16.46
C LYS A 25 -27.77 7.27 16.53
N PRO A 26 -28.68 6.75 15.67
CA PRO A 26 -28.95 5.33 15.67
C PRO A 26 -27.67 4.58 15.37
N ALA A 27 -27.25 3.72 16.28
CA ALA A 27 -26.17 2.75 16.02
C ALA A 27 -26.65 1.87 14.87
N ALA A 28 -26.01 2.03 13.72
CA ALA A 28 -26.17 1.09 12.62
C ALA A 28 -25.70 -0.28 13.12
N SER A 29 -26.66 -1.17 13.36
CA SER A 29 -26.38 -2.58 13.56
C SER A 29 -25.70 -3.07 12.30
N ALA A 30 -24.37 -3.16 12.35
CA ALA A 30 -23.59 -3.88 11.35
C ALA A 30 -23.94 -5.37 11.52
N THR A 31 -25.02 -5.78 10.87
CA THR A 31 -25.25 -7.19 10.61
C THR A 31 -24.15 -7.59 9.64
N GLY A 32 -23.03 -8.04 10.20
CA GLY A 32 -21.93 -8.59 9.45
C GLY A 32 -22.46 -9.83 8.72
N VAL A 33 -22.83 -9.65 7.45
CA VAL A 33 -22.96 -10.78 6.53
C VAL A 33 -21.59 -11.46 6.57
N PRO A 34 -21.50 -12.75 6.92
CA PRO A 34 -20.24 -13.48 6.81
C PRO A 34 -19.79 -13.37 5.36
N GLN A 35 -18.78 -12.58 5.11
CA GLN A 35 -18.16 -12.51 3.80
C GLN A 35 -17.53 -13.88 3.60
N ALA A 36 -18.18 -14.71 2.79
CA ALA A 36 -17.66 -16.01 2.41
C ALA A 36 -16.23 -15.77 1.92
N ALA A 37 -15.27 -16.39 2.60
CA ALA A 37 -13.87 -16.31 2.21
C ALA A 37 -13.80 -16.76 0.74
N THR A 38 -13.51 -15.83 -0.15
CA THR A 38 -13.27 -16.14 -1.56
C THR A 38 -12.21 -17.23 -1.58
N PRO A 39 -12.42 -18.37 -2.25
CA PRO A 39 -11.41 -19.40 -2.32
C PRO A 39 -10.09 -18.77 -2.78
N ARG A 40 -9.02 -18.98 -2.00
CA ARG A 40 -7.70 -18.46 -2.36
C ARG A 40 -7.34 -19.08 -3.71
N ALA A 41 -7.16 -18.25 -4.72
CA ALA A 41 -6.80 -18.72 -6.06
C ALA A 41 -5.51 -19.55 -5.97
N THR A 42 -5.55 -20.79 -6.43
CA THR A 42 -4.36 -21.62 -6.55
C THR A 42 -3.54 -21.07 -7.72
N GLY A 43 -2.31 -20.64 -7.47
CA GLY A 43 -1.48 -20.04 -8.50
C GLY A 43 -0.93 -21.09 -9.49
N ASN A 44 -0.93 -20.75 -10.77
CA ASN A 44 -0.30 -21.51 -11.85
C ASN A 44 1.13 -21.00 -12.06
N VAL A 45 2.13 -21.83 -11.74
CA VAL A 45 3.55 -21.47 -11.81
C VAL A 45 3.99 -21.13 -13.26
N GLU A 46 3.51 -21.87 -14.27
CA GLU A 46 3.88 -21.63 -15.67
C GLU A 46 3.31 -20.32 -16.20
N HIS A 47 2.05 -20.02 -15.89
CA HIS A 47 1.47 -18.73 -16.25
C HIS A 47 2.14 -17.59 -15.47
N GLY A 48 2.44 -17.80 -14.18
CA GLY A 48 3.21 -16.85 -13.38
C GLY A 48 4.59 -16.59 -13.96
N ARG A 49 5.28 -17.63 -14.45
CA ARG A 49 6.57 -17.46 -15.16
C ARG A 49 6.41 -16.57 -16.39
N TYR A 50 5.42 -16.82 -17.22
CA TYR A 50 5.14 -16.01 -18.41
C TYR A 50 4.88 -14.54 -18.02
N LEU A 51 4.04 -14.29 -17.03
CA LEU A 51 3.75 -12.93 -16.56
C LEU A 51 5.00 -12.22 -16.05
N VAL A 52 5.78 -12.89 -15.20
CA VAL A 52 6.96 -12.30 -14.55
C VAL A 52 8.11 -12.07 -15.53
N GLU A 53 8.31 -12.97 -16.47
CA GLU A 53 9.47 -12.92 -17.35
C GLU A 53 9.24 -12.26 -18.70
N GLN A 54 8.01 -12.33 -19.23
CA GLN A 54 7.71 -11.85 -20.57
C GLN A 54 6.79 -10.63 -20.62
N VAL A 55 5.87 -10.52 -19.65
CA VAL A 55 4.87 -9.44 -19.66
C VAL A 55 5.33 -8.27 -18.79
N VAL A 56 5.60 -8.54 -17.52
CA VAL A 56 5.98 -7.52 -16.52
C VAL A 56 7.49 -7.30 -16.49
N MET A 57 8.27 -8.32 -16.88
CA MET A 57 9.74 -8.29 -16.91
C MET A 57 10.37 -7.87 -15.58
N CYS A 58 9.92 -8.46 -14.48
CA CYS A 58 10.38 -8.12 -13.12
C CYS A 58 11.91 -8.24 -12.97
N HIS A 59 12.53 -9.16 -13.73
CA HIS A 59 13.98 -9.37 -13.73
C HIS A 59 14.78 -8.16 -14.25
N GLU A 60 14.18 -7.27 -15.04
CA GLU A 60 14.87 -6.08 -15.56
C GLU A 60 15.34 -5.17 -14.42
N CYS A 61 14.53 -5.06 -13.37
CA CYS A 61 14.88 -4.31 -12.17
C CYS A 61 15.40 -5.21 -11.05
N HIS A 62 14.74 -6.34 -10.80
CA HIS A 62 15.04 -7.19 -9.63
C HIS A 62 16.22 -8.17 -9.83
N SER A 63 17.19 -7.77 -10.65
CA SER A 63 18.43 -8.52 -10.88
C SER A 63 19.60 -7.55 -10.99
N THR A 64 20.82 -8.04 -10.76
CA THR A 64 22.02 -7.22 -10.94
C THR A 64 22.42 -7.15 -12.40
N ARG A 65 22.79 -5.96 -12.87
CA ARG A 65 23.30 -5.74 -14.21
C ARG A 65 24.74 -5.22 -14.18
N ASP A 66 25.51 -5.59 -15.20
CA ASP A 66 26.84 -5.05 -15.42
C ASP A 66 26.78 -3.60 -16.00
N PRO A 67 27.90 -2.89 -16.11
CA PRO A 67 27.93 -1.56 -16.70
C PRO A 67 27.47 -1.48 -18.15
N GLN A 68 27.42 -2.59 -18.87
CA GLN A 68 26.92 -2.69 -20.24
C GLN A 68 25.41 -2.97 -20.29
N GLY A 69 24.77 -3.17 -19.13
CA GLY A 69 23.34 -3.45 -18.99
C GLY A 69 22.98 -4.93 -19.09
N ASN A 70 23.95 -5.84 -19.23
CA ASN A 70 23.67 -7.27 -19.30
C ASN A 70 23.36 -7.83 -17.91
N LEU A 71 22.50 -8.84 -17.87
CA LEU A 71 22.21 -9.58 -16.66
C LEU A 71 23.45 -10.31 -16.14
N VAL A 72 23.87 -10.04 -14.90
CA VAL A 72 24.94 -10.80 -14.27
C VAL A 72 24.46 -12.22 -13.96
N PRO A 73 25.14 -13.27 -14.45
CA PRO A 73 24.74 -14.65 -14.21
C PRO A 73 24.50 -14.97 -12.74
N GLY A 74 23.43 -15.70 -12.45
CA GLY A 74 23.08 -16.13 -11.09
C GLY A 74 22.44 -15.07 -10.20
N THR A 75 22.18 -13.84 -10.70
CA THR A 75 21.56 -12.74 -9.92
C THR A 75 20.08 -12.54 -10.21
N ARG A 76 19.49 -13.31 -11.13
CA ARG A 76 18.10 -13.16 -11.55
C ARG A 76 17.15 -13.22 -10.34
N PHE A 77 16.30 -12.20 -10.20
CA PHE A 77 15.36 -11.98 -9.08
C PHE A 77 15.99 -11.85 -7.69
N LYS A 78 17.31 -11.75 -7.59
CA LYS A 78 18.03 -11.62 -6.30
C LYS A 78 18.20 -10.16 -5.86
N GLY A 79 17.70 -9.21 -6.65
CA GLY A 79 17.87 -7.79 -6.38
C GLY A 79 19.27 -7.31 -6.79
N GLY A 80 19.61 -6.11 -6.33
CA GLY A 80 20.91 -5.51 -6.61
C GLY A 80 20.90 -3.99 -6.50
N PRO A 81 22.01 -3.33 -6.89
CA PRO A 81 22.05 -1.89 -6.96
C PRO A 81 21.05 -1.36 -8.00
N MET A 82 20.45 -0.21 -7.72
CA MET A 82 19.56 0.46 -8.68
C MET A 82 20.38 0.92 -9.91
N PRO A 83 20.07 0.43 -11.13
CA PRO A 83 20.88 0.72 -12.31
C PRO A 83 20.73 2.16 -12.83
N VAL A 84 19.63 2.83 -12.48
CA VAL A 84 19.34 4.19 -12.92
C VAL A 84 18.93 5.07 -11.74
N ARG A 85 19.34 6.35 -11.80
CA ARG A 85 18.90 7.38 -10.85
C ARG A 85 18.37 8.58 -11.62
N PRO A 86 17.15 9.04 -11.34
CA PRO A 86 16.67 10.27 -11.93
C PRO A 86 17.40 11.47 -11.32
N THR A 87 17.61 12.50 -12.13
CA THR A 87 18.25 13.75 -11.68
C THR A 87 17.30 14.63 -10.86
N PHE A 88 16.01 14.31 -10.84
CA PHE A 88 14.95 15.15 -10.25
C PHE A 88 14.38 14.59 -8.92
N SER A 89 14.88 13.50 -8.41
CA SER A 89 14.36 12.93 -7.15
C SER A 89 15.49 12.44 -6.24
N ALA A 90 15.51 12.98 -5.01
CA ALA A 90 16.40 12.52 -3.95
C ALA A 90 15.93 11.20 -3.29
N ASP A 91 14.64 10.89 -3.39
CA ASP A 91 14.01 9.74 -2.71
C ASP A 91 14.06 8.44 -3.50
N TRP A 92 14.90 8.39 -4.52
CA TRP A 92 15.06 7.20 -5.35
C TRP A 92 15.82 6.10 -4.58
N PRO A 93 15.34 4.86 -4.59
CA PRO A 93 16.02 3.77 -3.89
C PRO A 93 17.40 3.52 -4.51
N ILE A 94 18.37 3.20 -3.67
CA ILE A 94 19.73 2.82 -4.12
C ILE A 94 19.88 1.32 -4.29
N GLN A 95 18.96 0.55 -3.71
CA GLN A 95 18.94 -0.91 -3.75
C GLN A 95 17.54 -1.40 -4.14
N ILE A 96 17.53 -2.41 -4.98
CA ILE A 96 16.34 -3.15 -5.38
C ILE A 96 16.28 -4.45 -4.60
N PRO A 97 15.16 -4.78 -3.95
CA PRO A 97 15.08 -5.99 -3.14
C PRO A 97 15.05 -7.26 -3.97
N ARG A 98 15.49 -8.35 -3.35
CA ARG A 98 15.23 -9.70 -3.84
C ARG A 98 13.74 -9.98 -3.84
N ILE A 99 13.25 -10.62 -4.91
CA ILE A 99 11.87 -11.09 -5.00
C ILE A 99 11.76 -12.62 -5.16
N ALA A 100 12.86 -13.31 -5.50
CA ALA A 100 12.88 -14.77 -5.46
C ALA A 100 12.56 -15.27 -4.04
N GLY A 101 11.54 -16.11 -3.92
CA GLY A 101 11.03 -16.61 -2.64
C GLY A 101 10.18 -15.62 -1.84
N LEU A 102 9.98 -14.37 -2.32
CA LEU A 102 9.18 -13.31 -1.68
C LEU A 102 9.51 -13.09 -0.18
N PRO A 103 10.78 -12.84 0.18
CA PRO A 103 11.15 -12.67 1.57
C PRO A 103 10.41 -11.49 2.22
N GLY A 104 9.83 -11.70 3.41
CA GLY A 104 9.09 -10.68 4.14
C GLY A 104 7.65 -10.43 3.68
N TYR A 105 7.13 -11.23 2.74
CA TYR A 105 5.74 -11.19 2.31
C TYR A 105 5.06 -12.52 2.57
N ASP A 106 3.87 -12.51 3.17
CA ASP A 106 2.90 -13.58 3.02
C ASP A 106 2.14 -13.43 1.71
N ASP A 107 1.38 -14.46 1.32
CA ASP A 107 0.69 -14.45 0.03
C ASP A 107 -0.40 -13.38 -0.04
N GLU A 108 -1.07 -13.10 1.07
CA GLU A 108 -2.11 -12.06 1.12
C GLU A 108 -1.52 -10.67 0.91
N ALA A 109 -0.42 -10.34 1.58
CA ALA A 109 0.29 -9.08 1.39
C ALA A 109 0.84 -8.93 -0.03
N ALA A 110 1.36 -10.01 -0.62
CA ALA A 110 1.85 -10.01 -1.98
C ALA A 110 0.71 -9.86 -3.01
N ILE A 111 -0.44 -10.49 -2.79
CA ILE A 111 -1.65 -10.29 -3.61
C ILE A 111 -2.11 -8.83 -3.53
N ARG A 112 -2.21 -8.25 -2.34
CA ARG A 112 -2.57 -6.83 -2.20
C ARG A 112 -1.61 -5.90 -2.94
N LEU A 113 -0.32 -6.17 -2.85
CA LEU A 113 0.70 -5.40 -3.57
C LEU A 113 0.44 -5.39 -5.08
N LEU A 114 0.13 -6.53 -5.67
CA LEU A 114 -0.03 -6.70 -7.11
C LEU A 114 -1.41 -6.28 -7.62
N THR A 115 -2.46 -6.35 -6.80
CA THR A 115 -3.84 -6.05 -7.21
C THR A 115 -4.27 -4.63 -6.90
N GLN A 116 -3.77 -4.03 -5.80
CA GLN A 116 -4.21 -2.71 -5.30
C GLN A 116 -3.18 -1.61 -5.56
N GLY A 117 -2.10 -1.93 -6.27
CA GLY A 117 -0.99 -1.02 -6.56
C GLY A 117 -0.08 -0.87 -5.33
N ALA A 118 1.16 -0.79 -5.56
CA ALA A 118 2.34 -0.53 -4.74
C ALA A 118 2.12 -0.37 -3.21
N ILE A 119 1.41 -1.30 -2.57
CA ILE A 119 1.20 -1.32 -1.12
C ILE A 119 2.17 -2.32 -0.52
N ARG A 120 3.05 -1.87 0.37
CA ARG A 120 3.96 -2.73 1.09
C ARG A 120 3.21 -3.59 2.12
N TRP A 121 3.85 -4.67 2.57
CA TRP A 121 3.33 -5.55 3.64
C TRP A 121 2.95 -4.80 4.93
N ASP A 122 3.60 -3.64 5.21
CA ASP A 122 3.33 -2.77 6.36
C ASP A 122 2.28 -1.67 6.06
N GLY A 123 1.57 -1.76 4.92
CA GLY A 123 0.53 -0.82 4.49
C GLY A 123 1.05 0.46 3.84
N ARG A 124 2.38 0.68 3.80
CA ARG A 124 2.95 1.88 3.16
C ARG A 124 3.07 1.69 1.65
N GLN A 125 2.90 2.78 0.92
CA GLN A 125 3.12 2.81 -0.52
C GLN A 125 4.58 2.51 -0.87
N LEU A 126 4.80 1.67 -1.88
CA LEU A 126 6.11 1.51 -2.47
C LEU A 126 6.53 2.79 -3.18
N ARG A 127 7.84 3.06 -3.16
CA ARG A 127 8.40 4.18 -3.92
C ARG A 127 8.59 3.80 -5.39
N ALA A 128 8.53 4.83 -6.27
CA ALA A 128 9.04 4.67 -7.61
C ALA A 128 10.50 4.14 -7.56
N PRO A 129 10.95 3.37 -8.55
CA PRO A 129 10.34 3.10 -9.86
C PRO A 129 9.37 1.90 -9.91
N MET A 130 9.12 1.21 -8.78
CA MET A 130 8.22 0.06 -8.79
C MET A 130 6.84 0.48 -9.34
N PRO A 131 6.35 -0.15 -10.43
CA PRO A 131 5.06 0.18 -10.99
C PRO A 131 3.92 -0.16 -10.03
N ARG A 132 2.82 0.58 -10.14
CA ARG A 132 1.58 0.28 -9.43
C ARG A 132 0.78 -0.72 -10.23
N PHE A 133 0.96 -1.97 -9.93
CA PHE A 133 0.23 -3.05 -10.59
C PHE A 133 -1.26 -3.03 -10.22
N ARG A 134 -2.09 -3.55 -11.13
CA ARG A 134 -3.54 -3.74 -10.98
C ARG A 134 -3.91 -5.07 -11.60
N MET A 135 -3.23 -6.11 -11.19
CA MET A 135 -3.47 -7.46 -11.68
C MET A 135 -4.83 -7.98 -11.21
N SER A 136 -5.36 -8.94 -11.92
CA SER A 136 -6.44 -9.77 -11.38
C SER A 136 -5.96 -10.57 -10.17
N GLN A 137 -6.88 -11.07 -9.35
CA GLN A 137 -6.53 -11.95 -8.22
C GLN A 137 -5.81 -13.22 -8.70
N GLN A 138 -6.22 -13.76 -9.86
CA GLN A 138 -5.62 -14.95 -10.43
C GLN A 138 -4.20 -14.66 -10.93
N ASP A 139 -3.99 -13.61 -11.71
CA ASP A 139 -2.65 -13.26 -12.20
C ASP A 139 -1.69 -12.99 -11.04
N ALA A 140 -2.15 -12.31 -9.99
CA ALA A 140 -1.35 -12.08 -8.80
C ALA A 140 -0.98 -13.41 -8.10
N ALA A 141 -1.93 -14.34 -7.97
CA ALA A 141 -1.66 -15.66 -7.40
C ALA A 141 -0.65 -16.46 -8.24
N ASP A 142 -0.75 -16.41 -9.56
CA ASP A 142 0.16 -17.09 -10.48
C ASP A 142 1.57 -16.51 -10.39
N VAL A 143 1.70 -15.19 -10.37
CA VAL A 143 2.99 -14.49 -10.14
C VAL A 143 3.62 -14.92 -8.82
N ILE A 144 2.83 -14.96 -7.74
CA ILE A 144 3.30 -15.36 -6.42
C ILE A 144 3.75 -16.82 -6.42
N ALA A 145 2.96 -17.72 -7.03
CA ALA A 145 3.32 -19.13 -7.14
C ALA A 145 4.67 -19.31 -7.85
N TYR A 146 4.89 -18.59 -8.94
CA TYR A 146 6.18 -18.62 -9.64
C TYR A 146 7.32 -18.07 -8.78
N LEU A 147 7.17 -16.89 -8.21
CA LEU A 147 8.23 -16.27 -7.40
C LEU A 147 8.57 -17.09 -6.14
N ARG A 148 7.61 -17.84 -5.58
CA ARG A 148 7.83 -18.79 -4.48
C ARG A 148 8.62 -20.02 -4.90
N SER A 149 8.55 -20.40 -6.19
CA SER A 149 9.26 -21.57 -6.73
C SER A 149 10.75 -21.30 -7.00
N LEU A 150 11.20 -20.04 -6.87
CA LEU A 150 12.58 -19.60 -7.10
C LEU A 150 13.45 -19.64 -5.80
#